data_936bf481ca4facde2b920cfbdeedcc61
#
_entry.id   936bf481ca4facde2b920cfbdeedcc61
#
_cell.length_a   1.000
_cell.length_b   1.000
_cell.length_c   1.000
_cell.angle_alpha   90.00
_cell.angle_beta   90.00
_cell.angle_gamma   90.00
#
_symmetry.space_group_name_H-M   'P 1'
#
loop_
_entity.id
_entity.type
_entity.pdbx_description
1 polymer ?
#
loop_
_entity_poly.entity_id
_entity_poly.type
_entity_poly.pdbx_seq_one_letter_code
_entity_poly.pdbx_strand_id
1 'polypeptide(L)'
;MQIYGTPGQARFNFMWDYLIKNAQSYIVLVAAHRPNDFHYARQIMSFMNQRVRIPMLIGITHADCPGVCPTEEIMTKLGYMNDRNQPSVMNVNPNERGSIIEALMACMALVVERSGAHQAFRGGEVSQSSQSIRRNTYQQTKSWFSRGY
;
A
#
# COMPACT_ATOMS: atom_id res chain seq x y z
N MET A 1 7.42 17.08 1.62
CA MET A 1 6.39 16.06 1.28
C MET A 1 5.02 16.72 1.46
N GLN A 2 4.14 16.60 0.48
CA GLN A 2 2.73 17.06 0.57
C GLN A 2 1.83 15.84 0.61
N ILE A 3 0.86 15.83 1.51
CA ILE A 3 -0.10 14.73 1.69
C ILE A 3 -1.50 15.29 1.44
N TYR A 4 -2.26 14.60 0.61
CA TYR A 4 -3.64 14.94 0.30
C TYR A 4 -4.55 13.80 0.72
N GLY A 5 -5.54 14.12 1.56
CA GLY A 5 -6.62 13.19 1.88
C GLY A 5 -7.73 13.28 0.85
N THR A 6 -8.22 12.13 0.40
CA THR A 6 -9.35 12.07 -0.53
C THR A 6 -10.52 11.32 0.09
N PRO A 7 -11.75 11.80 -0.08
CA PRO A 7 -12.93 11.03 0.31
C PRO A 7 -13.02 9.73 -0.51
N GLY A 8 -13.31 8.61 0.17
CA GLY A 8 -13.52 7.31 -0.50
C GLY A 8 -14.88 7.15 -1.20
N GLN A 9 -15.77 8.16 -1.12
CA GLN A 9 -17.11 8.08 -1.70
C GLN A 9 -17.06 8.34 -3.22
N ALA A 10 -17.79 7.53 -3.99
CA ALA A 10 -17.81 7.57 -5.46
C ALA A 10 -18.19 8.94 -6.06
N ARG A 11 -19.00 9.74 -5.33
CA ARG A 11 -19.39 11.09 -5.77
C ARG A 11 -18.22 12.08 -5.88
N PHE A 12 -17.05 11.74 -5.32
CA PHE A 12 -15.85 12.59 -5.32
C PHE A 12 -14.77 12.09 -6.30
N ASN A 13 -15.12 11.18 -7.21
CA ASN A 13 -14.16 10.58 -8.17
C ASN A 13 -13.48 11.62 -9.08
N PHE A 14 -14.13 12.75 -9.35
CA PHE A 14 -13.54 13.86 -10.12
C PHE A 14 -12.29 14.44 -9.45
N MET A 15 -12.20 14.41 -8.12
CA MET A 15 -11.02 14.87 -7.38
C MET A 15 -9.84 13.88 -7.53
N TRP A 16 -10.12 12.60 -7.69
CA TRP A 16 -9.10 11.59 -7.84
C TRP A 16 -8.26 11.79 -9.11
N ASP A 17 -8.90 12.14 -10.23
CA ASP A 17 -8.20 12.42 -11.48
C ASP A 17 -7.21 13.59 -11.35
N TYR A 18 -7.57 14.61 -10.59
CA TYR A 18 -6.71 15.77 -10.37
C TYR A 18 -5.52 15.43 -9.47
N LEU A 19 -5.77 14.73 -8.35
CA LEU A 19 -4.74 14.45 -7.36
C LEU A 19 -3.75 13.38 -7.82
N ILE A 20 -4.24 12.35 -8.53
CA ILE A 20 -3.39 11.22 -8.93
C ILE A 20 -2.35 11.61 -9.98
N LYS A 21 -2.60 12.60 -10.81
CA LYS A 21 -1.67 13.05 -11.86
C LYS A 21 -0.32 13.52 -11.31
N ASN A 22 -0.33 14.10 -10.11
CA ASN A 22 0.85 14.65 -9.45
C ASN A 22 1.34 13.79 -8.28
N ALA A 23 0.67 12.67 -8.00
CA ALA A 23 1.04 11.78 -6.92
C ALA A 23 2.27 10.95 -7.27
N GLN A 24 3.19 10.80 -6.33
CA GLN A 24 4.34 9.90 -6.43
C GLN A 24 4.03 8.50 -5.88
N SER A 25 3.07 8.42 -4.98
CA SER A 25 2.56 7.19 -4.36
C SER A 25 1.19 7.47 -3.74
N TYR A 26 0.48 6.43 -3.38
CA TYR A 26 -0.78 6.57 -2.64
C TYR A 26 -0.98 5.44 -1.63
N ILE A 27 -1.76 5.75 -0.59
CA ILE A 27 -2.17 4.80 0.44
C ILE A 27 -3.68 4.62 0.37
N VAL A 28 -4.14 3.38 0.29
CA VAL A 28 -5.55 3.02 0.41
C VAL A 28 -5.79 2.48 1.81
N LEU A 29 -6.62 3.18 2.60
CA LEU A 29 -7.01 2.72 3.92
C LEU A 29 -8.25 1.84 3.84
N VAL A 30 -8.17 0.65 4.41
CA VAL A 30 -9.24 -0.37 4.41
C VAL A 30 -9.58 -0.73 5.84
N ALA A 31 -10.83 -0.54 6.24
CA ALA A 31 -11.30 -0.86 7.60
C ALA A 31 -11.62 -2.35 7.72
N ALA A 32 -10.81 -3.12 8.46
CA ALA A 32 -10.93 -4.57 8.59
C ALA A 32 -12.29 -5.05 9.12
N HIS A 33 -12.99 -4.22 9.92
CA HIS A 33 -14.31 -4.50 10.49
C HIS A 33 -15.48 -4.20 9.55
N ARG A 34 -15.21 -3.71 8.31
CA ARG A 34 -16.24 -3.35 7.32
C ARG A 34 -16.09 -4.10 6.01
N PRO A 35 -16.34 -5.41 5.97
CA PRO A 35 -16.17 -6.20 4.75
C PRO A 35 -17.03 -5.75 3.58
N ASN A 36 -18.17 -5.10 3.86
CA ASN A 36 -19.05 -4.55 2.83
C ASN A 36 -18.44 -3.37 2.06
N ASP A 37 -17.44 -2.71 2.62
CA ASP A 37 -16.80 -1.56 1.98
C ASP A 37 -15.58 -1.97 1.11
N PHE A 38 -15.16 -3.23 1.14
CA PHE A 38 -13.99 -3.70 0.37
C PHE A 38 -14.17 -3.57 -1.14
N HIS A 39 -15.41 -3.67 -1.64
CA HIS A 39 -15.68 -3.47 -3.06
C HIS A 39 -15.40 -2.02 -3.50
N TYR A 40 -15.65 -1.02 -2.64
CA TYR A 40 -15.31 0.37 -2.92
C TYR A 40 -13.79 0.58 -2.95
N ALA A 41 -13.06 0.01 -1.99
CA ALA A 41 -11.61 0.05 -2.00
C ALA A 41 -11.04 -0.56 -3.29
N ARG A 42 -11.57 -1.71 -3.72
CA ARG A 42 -11.21 -2.35 -4.99
C ARG A 42 -11.49 -1.46 -6.20
N GLN A 43 -12.64 -0.78 -6.23
CA GLN A 43 -12.99 0.17 -7.30
C GLN A 43 -12.00 1.33 -7.36
N ILE A 44 -11.65 1.93 -6.21
CA ILE A 44 -10.67 3.02 -6.11
C ILE A 44 -9.31 2.55 -6.65
N MET A 45 -8.82 1.40 -6.18
CA MET A 45 -7.54 0.85 -6.62
C MET A 45 -7.53 0.56 -8.13
N SER A 46 -8.61 -0.02 -8.66
CA SER A 46 -8.75 -0.28 -10.10
C SER A 46 -8.72 1.02 -10.89
N PHE A 47 -9.46 2.03 -10.44
CA PHE A 47 -9.47 3.36 -11.06
C PHE A 47 -8.08 3.98 -11.09
N MET A 48 -7.35 3.95 -9.95
CA MET A 48 -6.01 4.50 -9.84
C MET A 48 -5.01 3.76 -10.72
N ASN A 49 -5.00 2.42 -10.66
CA ASN A 49 -4.06 1.58 -11.41
C ASN A 49 -4.23 1.64 -12.93
N GLN A 50 -5.43 1.99 -13.43
CA GLN A 50 -5.68 2.23 -14.85
C GLN A 50 -5.08 3.54 -15.36
N ARG A 51 -4.93 4.54 -14.48
CA ARG A 51 -4.47 5.88 -14.85
C ARG A 51 -2.99 6.11 -14.61
N VAL A 52 -2.47 5.56 -13.54
CA VAL A 52 -1.08 5.74 -13.13
C VAL A 52 -0.48 4.43 -12.66
N ARG A 53 0.83 4.32 -12.88
CA ARG A 53 1.62 3.20 -12.37
C ARG A 53 2.58 3.72 -11.30
N ILE A 54 2.06 4.08 -10.15
CA ILE A 54 2.84 4.54 -9.00
C ILE A 54 2.75 3.54 -7.85
N PRO A 55 3.70 3.54 -6.92
CA PRO A 55 3.66 2.67 -5.75
C PRO A 55 2.38 2.87 -4.94
N MET A 56 1.82 1.77 -4.46
CA MET A 56 0.64 1.73 -3.62
C MET A 56 0.93 0.96 -2.34
N LEU A 57 0.44 1.50 -1.21
CA LEU A 57 0.40 0.83 0.07
C LEU A 57 -1.05 0.61 0.49
N ILE A 58 -1.38 -0.59 0.97
CA ILE A 58 -2.67 -0.87 1.59
C ILE A 58 -2.49 -0.78 3.10
N GLY A 59 -3.16 0.18 3.73
CA GLY A 59 -3.21 0.34 5.18
C GLY A 59 -4.50 -0.29 5.74
N ILE A 60 -4.37 -1.36 6.53
CA ILE A 60 -5.48 -2.00 7.21
C ILE A 60 -5.72 -1.29 8.54
N THR A 61 -6.90 -0.71 8.70
CA THR A 61 -7.29 -0.03 9.93
C THR A 61 -8.28 -0.87 10.75
N HIS A 62 -8.41 -0.58 12.04
CA HIS A 62 -9.32 -1.30 12.97
C HIS A 62 -9.03 -2.81 13.03
N ALA A 63 -7.76 -3.19 12.91
CA ALA A 63 -7.35 -4.59 13.02
C ALA A 63 -7.48 -5.15 14.45
N ASP A 64 -7.62 -4.27 15.43
CA ASP A 64 -7.83 -4.54 16.86
C ASP A 64 -9.28 -4.77 17.24
N CYS A 65 -10.24 -4.56 16.33
CA CYS A 65 -11.65 -4.76 16.61
C CYS A 65 -12.03 -6.26 16.63
N PRO A 66 -13.00 -6.68 17.44
CA PRO A 66 -13.48 -8.07 17.40
C PRO A 66 -14.21 -8.36 16.08
N GLY A 67 -14.04 -9.58 15.56
CA GLY A 67 -14.72 -10.04 14.34
C GLY A 67 -14.19 -9.45 13.03
N VAL A 68 -12.95 -8.96 13.03
CA VAL A 68 -12.31 -8.43 11.82
C VAL A 68 -11.97 -9.53 10.81
N CYS A 69 -11.99 -9.17 9.54
CA CYS A 69 -11.49 -10.04 8.49
C CYS A 69 -9.95 -10.17 8.59
N PRO A 70 -9.40 -11.40 8.47
CA PRO A 70 -7.97 -11.60 8.35
C PRO A 70 -7.38 -10.88 7.13
N THR A 71 -6.12 -10.47 7.21
CA THR A 71 -5.42 -9.76 6.12
C THR A 71 -5.48 -10.52 4.80
N GLU A 72 -5.33 -11.84 4.83
CA GLU A 72 -5.38 -12.70 3.64
C GLU A 72 -6.76 -12.67 2.98
N GLU A 73 -7.83 -12.67 3.76
CA GLU A 73 -9.20 -12.56 3.28
C GLU A 73 -9.46 -11.17 2.70
N ILE A 74 -8.98 -10.11 3.35
CA ILE A 74 -9.06 -8.75 2.84
C ILE A 74 -8.37 -8.66 1.48
N MET A 75 -7.13 -9.14 1.37
CA MET A 75 -6.37 -9.12 0.12
C MET A 75 -7.07 -9.90 -0.99
N THR A 76 -7.65 -11.05 -0.68
CA THR A 76 -8.46 -11.84 -1.62
C THR A 76 -9.66 -11.05 -2.13
N LYS A 77 -10.42 -10.40 -1.22
CA LYS A 77 -11.60 -9.58 -1.58
C LYS A 77 -11.21 -8.32 -2.38
N LEU A 78 -10.02 -7.79 -2.15
CA LEU A 78 -9.46 -6.68 -2.93
C LEU A 78 -8.97 -7.11 -4.33
N GLY A 79 -8.90 -8.41 -4.60
CA GLY A 79 -8.53 -8.98 -5.90
C GLY A 79 -7.07 -9.40 -6.03
N TYR A 80 -6.34 -9.48 -4.92
CA TYR A 80 -4.94 -9.91 -4.86
C TYR A 80 -4.81 -11.35 -4.34
N MET A 81 -5.21 -12.32 -5.16
CA MET A 81 -5.04 -13.75 -4.86
C MET A 81 -3.67 -14.20 -5.39
N ASN A 82 -2.75 -14.54 -4.49
CA ASN A 82 -1.44 -15.16 -4.83
C ASN A 82 -0.66 -14.47 -5.97
N ASP A 83 -0.85 -13.17 -6.14
CA ASP A 83 -0.24 -12.42 -7.21
C ASP A 83 1.23 -12.09 -6.83
N ARG A 84 2.15 -12.33 -7.76
CA ARG A 84 3.56 -11.92 -7.61
C ARG A 84 3.73 -10.40 -7.51
N ASN A 85 2.71 -9.65 -7.89
CA ASN A 85 2.64 -8.20 -7.86
C ASN A 85 1.73 -7.66 -6.75
N GLN A 86 1.61 -8.38 -5.62
CA GLN A 86 0.84 -7.87 -4.49
C GLN A 86 1.41 -6.53 -4.01
N PRO A 87 0.53 -5.55 -3.76
CA PRO A 87 0.95 -4.29 -3.13
C PRO A 87 1.44 -4.56 -1.71
N SER A 88 2.27 -3.66 -1.21
CA SER A 88 2.64 -3.68 0.20
C SER A 88 1.40 -3.46 1.07
N VAL A 89 1.31 -4.22 2.16
CA VAL A 89 0.20 -4.14 3.12
C VAL A 89 0.75 -4.02 4.54
N MET A 90 0.12 -3.19 5.36
CA MET A 90 0.44 -3.07 6.78
C MET A 90 -0.77 -2.66 7.59
N ASN A 91 -0.75 -2.96 8.89
CA ASN A 91 -1.73 -2.43 9.83
C ASN A 91 -1.42 -0.95 10.12
N VAL A 92 -2.46 -0.12 10.14
CA VAL A 92 -2.35 1.31 10.42
C VAL A 92 -3.37 1.68 11.48
N ASN A 93 -2.91 2.17 12.62
CA ASN A 93 -3.78 2.77 13.62
C ASN A 93 -3.80 4.29 13.43
N PRO A 94 -4.91 4.87 12.93
CA PRO A 94 -4.97 6.32 12.68
C PRO A 94 -4.95 7.17 13.95
N ASN A 95 -5.15 6.58 15.13
CA ASN A 95 -5.08 7.25 16.42
C ASN A 95 -3.65 7.27 17.01
N GLU A 96 -2.72 6.51 16.41
CA GLU A 96 -1.33 6.44 16.86
C GLU A 96 -0.40 7.15 15.89
N ARG A 97 0.23 8.20 16.36
CA ARG A 97 1.18 8.98 15.56
C ARG A 97 2.33 8.13 15.02
N GLY A 98 2.83 7.17 15.81
CA GLY A 98 3.89 6.25 15.39
C GLY A 98 3.48 5.42 14.18
N SER A 99 2.31 4.81 14.24
CA SER A 99 1.76 3.99 13.16
C SER A 99 1.55 4.78 11.85
N ILE A 100 1.11 6.04 11.96
CA ILE A 100 0.97 6.93 10.79
C ILE A 100 2.34 7.23 10.18
N ILE A 101 3.35 7.54 11.00
CA ILE A 101 4.71 7.81 10.54
C ILE A 101 5.29 6.58 9.82
N GLU A 102 5.13 5.40 10.39
CA GLU A 102 5.59 4.14 9.77
C GLU A 102 4.94 3.91 8.40
N ALA A 103 3.64 4.14 8.27
CA ALA A 103 2.94 4.02 7.00
C ALA A 103 3.47 5.01 5.94
N LEU A 104 3.74 6.25 6.34
CA LEU A 104 4.32 7.25 5.44
C LEU A 104 5.76 6.90 5.05
N MET A 105 6.57 6.41 5.99
CA MET A 105 7.94 5.96 5.71
C MET A 105 7.94 4.75 4.77
N ALA A 106 7.06 3.78 4.99
CA ALA A 106 6.90 2.63 4.09
C ALA A 106 6.52 3.08 2.68
N CYS A 107 5.59 4.02 2.57
CA CYS A 107 5.19 4.58 1.27
C CYS A 107 6.33 5.31 0.56
N MET A 108 7.16 6.07 1.28
CA MET A 108 8.35 6.71 0.73
C MET A 108 9.40 5.70 0.29
N ALA A 109 9.62 4.63 1.05
CA ALA A 109 10.56 3.57 0.67
C ALA A 109 10.18 2.93 -0.67
N LEU A 110 8.88 2.67 -0.91
CA LEU A 110 8.39 2.16 -2.18
C LEU A 110 8.67 3.11 -3.36
N VAL A 111 8.63 4.42 -3.13
CA VAL A 111 8.98 5.42 -4.17
C VAL A 111 10.47 5.35 -4.49
N VAL A 112 11.33 5.27 -3.47
CA VAL A 112 12.78 5.21 -3.64
C VAL A 112 13.19 3.92 -4.35
N GLU A 113 12.67 2.76 -3.94
CA GLU A 113 12.92 1.47 -4.58
C GLU A 113 12.58 1.50 -6.07
N ARG A 114 11.45 2.08 -6.41
CA ARG A 114 11.04 2.21 -7.81
C ARG A 114 11.96 3.13 -8.60
N SER A 115 12.39 4.25 -8.02
CA SER A 115 13.31 5.19 -8.66
C SER A 115 14.68 4.55 -8.90
N GLY A 116 15.19 3.77 -7.94
CA GLY A 116 16.43 3.02 -8.06
C GLY A 116 16.36 1.91 -9.12
N ALA A 117 15.26 1.19 -9.22
CA ALA A 117 15.04 0.18 -10.25
C ALA A 117 15.00 0.80 -11.67
N HIS A 118 14.49 2.02 -11.81
CA HIS A 118 14.47 2.73 -13.10
C HIS A 118 15.86 3.19 -13.55
N GLN A 119 16.76 3.53 -12.61
CA GLN A 119 18.14 3.89 -12.90
C GLN A 119 18.99 2.66 -13.29
N ALA A 120 18.80 1.53 -12.60
CA ALA A 120 19.46 0.27 -12.92
C ALA A 120 19.12 -0.25 -14.33
N PHE A 121 17.89 -0.07 -14.78
CA PHE A 121 17.46 -0.48 -16.12
C PHE A 121 18.05 0.40 -17.25
N ARG A 122 18.38 1.64 -16.96
CA ARG A 122 19.09 2.54 -17.91
C ARG A 122 20.61 2.28 -17.99
N GLY A 123 21.18 1.60 -17.00
CA GLY A 123 22.63 1.33 -16.89
C GLY A 123 23.09 -0.03 -17.43
N GLY A 124 22.22 -0.85 -18.02
CA GLY A 124 22.63 -2.03 -18.82
C GLY A 124 23.32 -3.18 -18.07
N GLU A 125 23.16 -3.33 -16.74
CA GLU A 125 23.61 -4.52 -16.03
C GLU A 125 22.46 -5.12 -15.18
N VAL A 126 21.95 -6.26 -15.64
CA VAL A 126 20.98 -7.07 -14.91
C VAL A 126 21.73 -7.85 -13.83
N SER A 127 21.88 -7.27 -12.65
CA SER A 127 22.37 -7.98 -11.48
C SER A 127 21.22 -8.78 -10.86
N GLN A 128 21.47 -10.08 -10.60
CA GLN A 128 20.53 -11.02 -9.95
C GLN A 128 20.16 -10.67 -8.50
N SER A 129 20.60 -9.52 -7.99
CA SER A 129 20.40 -9.05 -6.62
C SER A 129 18.99 -8.51 -6.33
N SER A 130 18.22 -8.15 -7.36
CA SER A 130 16.89 -7.51 -7.18
C SER A 130 15.81 -8.44 -6.59
N GLN A 131 15.97 -9.75 -6.71
CA GLN A 131 15.02 -10.73 -6.13
C GLN A 131 15.28 -11.03 -4.65
N SER A 132 16.53 -10.86 -4.19
CA SER A 132 16.88 -11.06 -2.79
C SER A 132 16.45 -9.89 -1.91
N ILE A 133 16.45 -8.68 -2.45
CA ILE A 133 16.05 -7.45 -1.72
C ILE A 133 14.55 -7.48 -1.39
N ARG A 134 13.69 -7.89 -2.32
CA ARG A 134 12.22 -8.00 -2.08
C ARG A 134 11.87 -8.98 -0.96
N ARG A 135 12.62 -10.09 -0.84
CA ARG A 135 12.44 -11.07 0.25
C ARG A 135 12.96 -10.55 1.58
N ASN A 136 14.02 -9.74 1.57
CA ASN A 136 14.66 -9.26 2.78
C ASN A 136 13.86 -8.13 3.45
N THR A 137 13.24 -7.23 2.69
CA THR A 137 12.41 -6.15 3.24
C THR A 137 11.16 -6.70 3.93
N TYR A 138 10.51 -7.72 3.33
CA TYR A 138 9.35 -8.39 3.94
C TYR A 138 9.71 -9.19 5.20
N GLN A 139 10.89 -9.81 5.24
CA GLN A 139 11.39 -10.54 6.41
C GLN A 139 11.89 -9.59 7.51
N GLN A 140 12.49 -8.48 7.17
CA GLN A 140 12.93 -7.47 8.14
C GLN A 140 11.77 -6.80 8.84
N THR A 141 10.69 -6.45 8.15
CA THR A 141 9.49 -5.93 8.79
C THR A 141 8.88 -6.96 9.75
N LYS A 142 8.84 -8.24 9.38
CA LYS A 142 8.38 -9.31 10.30
C LYS A 142 9.27 -9.45 11.55
N SER A 143 10.59 -9.32 11.43
CA SER A 143 11.51 -9.47 12.56
C SER A 143 11.47 -8.30 13.55
N TRP A 144 11.07 -7.12 13.10
CA TRP A 144 10.86 -5.94 13.97
C TRP A 144 9.59 -6.11 14.82
N PHE A 145 8.54 -6.70 14.27
CA PHE A 145 7.30 -6.97 15.01
C PHE A 145 7.41 -8.11 16.03
N SER A 146 8.42 -9.01 15.91
CA SER A 146 8.60 -10.13 16.84
C SER A 146 9.43 -9.79 18.07
N ARG A 147 10.03 -8.61 18.18
CA ARG A 147 10.95 -8.26 19.29
C ARG A 147 10.44 -7.15 20.21
N GLY A 148 9.19 -6.78 20.09
CA GLY A 148 8.61 -5.74 20.92
C GLY A 148 7.38 -6.22 21.68
N TYR A 149 7.56 -7.17 22.63
CA TYR A 149 6.80 -7.34 23.87
C TYR A 149 7.54 -8.33 24.76
#